data_29ca47042971e345c88978c719e5cafd
#
_entry.id   29ca47042971e345c88978c719e5cafd
#
_cell.length_a   1.000
_cell.length_b   1.000
_cell.length_c   1.000
_cell.angle_alpha   90.00
_cell.angle_beta   90.00
_cell.angle_gamma   90.00
#
_symmetry.space_group_name_H-M   'P 1'
#
loop_
_entity.id
_entity.type
_entity.pdbx_description
1 polymer ?
#
loop_
_entity_poly.entity_id
_entity_poly.type
_entity_poly.pdbx_seq_one_letter_code
_entity_poly.pdbx_strand_id
1 'polypeptide(L)'
;MRREAADLLLGSMVDSDHVRVVTADLGFGVLDQIRAAFPERFYNVGAAEFTMAGIVVGMANEGVIPVCYSMSSFLLYRPFELLCNYVNHERIPVKFIGSGRDYDYNHE
;
A
#
# COMPACT_ATOMS: atom_id res chain seq x y z
N MET A 1 -10.87 -2.98 11.95
CA MET A 1 -10.68 -2.59 10.53
C MET A 1 -9.25 -2.80 10.02
N ARG A 2 -8.18 -2.22 10.63
CA ARG A 2 -6.79 -2.40 10.13
C ARG A 2 -6.32 -3.85 10.11
N ARG A 3 -6.60 -4.62 11.17
CA ARG A 3 -6.24 -6.04 11.24
C ARG A 3 -7.01 -6.88 10.23
N GLU A 4 -8.31 -6.66 10.11
CA GLU A 4 -9.14 -7.37 9.14
C GLU A 4 -8.67 -7.12 7.70
N ALA A 5 -8.28 -5.88 7.38
CA ALA A 5 -7.70 -5.56 6.07
C ALA A 5 -6.36 -6.31 5.85
N ALA A 6 -5.53 -6.40 6.88
CA ALA A 6 -4.27 -7.16 6.81
C ALA A 6 -4.52 -8.66 6.65
N ASP A 7 -5.52 -9.23 7.35
CA ASP A 7 -5.88 -10.64 7.23
C ASP A 7 -6.42 -10.98 5.84
N LEU A 8 -7.28 -10.12 5.26
CA LEU A 8 -7.76 -10.27 3.89
C LEU A 8 -6.63 -10.16 2.87
N LEU A 9 -5.71 -9.25 3.09
CA LEU A 9 -4.55 -9.07 2.23
C LEU A 9 -3.61 -10.28 2.29
N LEU A 10 -3.37 -10.81 3.48
CA LEU A 10 -2.59 -12.03 3.67
C LEU A 10 -3.23 -13.21 2.92
N GLY A 11 -4.56 -13.38 3.03
CA GLY A 11 -5.30 -14.38 2.28
C GLY A 11 -5.15 -14.22 0.77
N SER A 12 -5.23 -12.98 0.26
CA SER A 12 -5.02 -12.69 -1.15
C SER A 12 -3.61 -13.05 -1.63
N MET A 13 -2.61 -12.87 -0.78
CA MET A 13 -1.21 -13.23 -1.08
C MET A 13 -0.98 -14.74 -1.07
N VAL A 14 -1.74 -15.49 -0.25
CA VAL A 14 -1.74 -16.97 -0.29
C VAL A 14 -2.34 -17.46 -1.60
N ASP A 15 -3.44 -16.85 -2.05
CA ASP A 15 -4.19 -17.29 -3.23
C ASP A 15 -3.53 -16.86 -4.56
N SER A 16 -2.69 -15.82 -4.55
CA SER A 16 -2.08 -15.29 -5.78
C SER A 16 -0.63 -14.87 -5.56
N ASP A 17 0.25 -15.37 -6.41
CA ASP A 17 1.67 -15.02 -6.44
C ASP A 17 1.94 -13.60 -7.00
N HIS A 18 0.94 -12.98 -7.62
CA HIS A 18 1.06 -11.65 -8.22
C HIS A 18 0.90 -10.51 -7.21
N VAL A 19 0.30 -10.76 -6.04
CA VAL A 19 0.06 -9.73 -5.04
C VAL A 19 1.37 -9.35 -4.32
N ARG A 20 1.65 -8.05 -4.26
CA ARG A 20 2.79 -7.45 -3.57
C ARG A 20 2.32 -6.35 -2.64
N VAL A 21 2.95 -6.21 -1.49
CA VAL A 21 2.65 -5.15 -0.52
C VAL A 21 3.80 -4.17 -0.47
N VAL A 22 3.47 -2.88 -0.56
CA VAL A 22 4.45 -1.80 -0.48
C VAL A 22 4.00 -0.81 0.59
N THR A 23 4.90 -0.44 1.48
CA THR A 23 4.66 0.54 2.53
C THR A 23 5.80 1.55 2.60
N ALA A 24 5.53 2.71 3.19
CA ALA A 24 6.49 3.78 3.40
C ALA A 24 6.70 3.99 4.91
N ASP A 25 7.44 3.06 5.52
CA ASP A 25 7.80 3.05 6.95
C ASP A 25 6.60 3.07 7.90
N LEU A 26 5.52 2.39 7.51
CA LEU A 26 4.28 2.28 8.27
C LEU A 26 3.77 0.82 8.30
N GLY A 27 2.73 0.58 9.11
CA GLY A 27 2.09 -0.74 9.20
C GLY A 27 2.72 -1.66 10.25
N PHE A 28 3.58 -1.15 11.13
CA PHE A 28 4.15 -1.91 12.24
C PHE A 28 3.03 -2.48 13.13
N GLY A 29 3.16 -3.75 13.50
CA GLY A 29 2.14 -4.49 14.26
C GLY A 29 0.90 -4.90 13.45
N VAL A 30 0.66 -4.30 12.28
CA VAL A 30 -0.47 -4.62 11.39
C VAL A 30 -0.04 -5.53 10.25
N LEU A 31 1.08 -5.21 9.59
CA LEU A 31 1.59 -5.93 8.44
C LEU A 31 2.70 -6.94 8.78
N ASP A 32 3.00 -7.14 10.05
CA ASP A 32 4.13 -7.99 10.49
C ASP A 32 3.97 -9.45 10.06
N GLN A 33 2.75 -9.97 10.06
CA GLN A 33 2.48 -11.33 9.58
C GLN A 33 2.71 -11.47 8.07
N ILE A 34 2.34 -10.47 7.30
CA ILE A 34 2.58 -10.44 5.85
C ILE A 34 4.08 -10.42 5.57
N ARG A 35 4.81 -9.56 6.27
CA ARG A 35 6.27 -9.46 6.15
C ARG A 35 6.97 -10.76 6.51
N ALA A 36 6.50 -11.44 7.55
CA ALA A 36 7.06 -12.72 7.99
C ALA A 36 6.76 -13.86 7.01
N ALA A 37 5.53 -13.91 6.48
CA ALA A 37 5.08 -14.98 5.57
C ALA A 37 5.62 -14.82 4.14
N PHE A 38 5.75 -13.58 3.66
CA PHE A 38 6.12 -13.27 2.27
C PHE A 38 7.19 -12.16 2.21
N PRO A 39 8.40 -12.37 2.77
CA PRO A 39 9.41 -11.32 2.84
C PRO A 39 9.86 -10.81 1.46
N GLU A 40 9.86 -11.66 0.44
CA GLU A 40 10.20 -11.30 -0.95
C GLU A 40 9.09 -10.61 -1.72
N ARG A 41 7.90 -10.51 -1.13
CA ARG A 41 6.72 -9.83 -1.70
C ARG A 41 6.23 -8.66 -0.84
N PHE A 42 7.05 -8.26 0.12
CA PHE A 42 6.81 -7.14 1.02
C PHE A 42 7.95 -6.13 0.91
N TYR A 43 7.63 -4.90 0.60
CA TYR A 43 8.62 -3.84 0.37
C TYR A 43 8.34 -2.64 1.27
N ASN A 44 9.34 -2.24 2.05
CA ASN A 44 9.32 -0.99 2.77
C ASN A 44 10.31 -0.03 2.11
N VAL A 45 9.79 1.05 1.52
CA VAL A 45 10.59 2.02 0.76
C VAL A 45 11.09 3.19 1.64
N GLY A 46 10.87 3.13 2.95
CA GLY A 46 11.11 4.26 3.83
C GLY A 46 10.01 5.31 3.75
N ALA A 47 10.16 6.41 4.47
CA ALA A 47 9.18 7.50 4.50
C ALA A 47 9.21 8.32 3.18
N ALA A 48 8.89 7.70 2.08
CA ALA A 48 8.99 8.25 0.73
C ALA A 48 7.75 7.89 -0.11
N GLU A 49 6.60 8.46 0.23
CA GLU A 49 5.31 8.09 -0.34
C GLU A 49 5.19 8.42 -1.83
N PHE A 50 5.82 9.49 -2.29
CA PHE A 50 5.87 9.79 -3.73
C PHE A 50 6.64 8.69 -4.50
N THR A 51 7.79 8.28 -3.99
CA THR A 51 8.58 7.17 -4.55
C THR A 51 7.79 5.87 -4.50
N MET A 52 7.12 5.59 -3.39
CA MET A 52 6.24 4.42 -3.24
C MET A 52 5.18 4.38 -4.34
N ALA A 53 4.50 5.50 -4.59
CA ALA A 53 3.49 5.59 -5.63
C ALA A 53 4.08 5.31 -7.04
N GLY A 54 5.26 5.83 -7.34
CA GLY A 54 5.96 5.54 -8.58
C GLY A 54 6.34 4.06 -8.73
N ILE A 55 6.82 3.43 -7.67
CA ILE A 55 7.18 2.01 -7.65
C ILE A 55 5.96 1.14 -7.95
N VAL A 56 4.83 1.40 -7.29
CA VAL A 56 3.64 0.57 -7.51
C VAL A 56 3.00 0.77 -8.88
N VAL A 57 3.15 1.95 -9.48
CA VAL A 57 2.78 2.18 -10.88
C VAL A 57 3.63 1.29 -11.80
N GLY A 58 4.93 1.26 -11.60
CA GLY A 58 5.83 0.38 -12.36
C GLY A 58 5.48 -1.09 -12.19
N MET A 59 5.22 -1.53 -10.95
CA MET A 59 4.79 -2.90 -10.67
C MET A 59 3.49 -3.25 -11.41
N ALA A 60 2.48 -2.37 -11.37
CA ALA A 60 1.21 -2.59 -12.05
C ALA A 60 1.37 -2.69 -13.56
N ASN A 61 2.23 -1.87 -14.16
CA ASN A 61 2.53 -1.93 -15.59
C ASN A 61 3.22 -3.24 -16.00
N GLU A 62 3.93 -3.90 -15.09
CA GLU A 62 4.54 -5.21 -15.30
C GLU A 62 3.62 -6.40 -14.95
N GLY A 63 2.33 -6.16 -14.70
CA GLY A 63 1.35 -7.20 -14.42
C GLY A 63 1.32 -7.67 -12.97
N VAL A 64 2.03 -7.00 -12.07
CA VAL A 64 1.96 -7.24 -10.62
C VAL A 64 0.69 -6.59 -10.07
N ILE A 65 0.16 -7.14 -8.99
CA ILE A 65 -0.98 -6.57 -8.25
C ILE A 65 -0.43 -5.88 -7.00
N PRO A 66 -0.03 -4.61 -7.08
CA PRO A 66 0.55 -3.91 -5.95
C PRO A 66 -0.53 -3.35 -5.04
N VAL A 67 -0.32 -3.50 -3.74
CA VAL A 67 -1.14 -2.92 -2.69
C VAL A 67 -0.26 -1.99 -1.86
N CYS A 68 -0.58 -0.70 -1.87
CA CYS A 68 0.06 0.31 -1.04
C CYS A 68 -0.64 0.42 0.30
N TYR A 69 0.14 0.44 1.38
CA TYR A 69 -0.37 0.73 2.71
C TYR A 69 0.38 1.91 3.33
N SER A 70 -0.37 2.94 3.74
CA SER A 70 0.19 4.06 4.49
C SER A 70 -0.91 4.78 5.28
N MET A 71 -0.54 5.86 5.99
CA MET A 71 -1.51 6.78 6.57
C MET A 71 -2.22 7.54 5.45
N SER A 72 -3.54 7.71 5.57
CA SER A 72 -4.37 8.28 4.50
C SER A 72 -3.88 9.64 4.01
N SER A 73 -3.49 10.53 4.92
CA SER A 73 -2.99 11.86 4.54
C SER A 73 -1.68 11.79 3.75
N PHE A 74 -0.75 10.92 4.18
CA PHE A 74 0.54 10.75 3.49
C PHE A 74 0.34 10.08 2.12
N LEU A 75 -0.53 9.07 2.09
CA LEU A 75 -0.81 8.30 0.89
C LEU A 75 -1.48 9.12 -0.20
N LEU A 76 -2.35 10.06 0.17
CA LEU A 76 -3.14 10.84 -0.77
C LEU A 76 -2.49 12.20 -1.13
N TYR A 77 -1.98 12.92 -0.13
CA TYR A 77 -1.50 14.28 -0.40
C TYR A 77 -0.08 14.35 -0.94
N ARG A 78 0.83 13.49 -0.44
CA ARG A 78 2.22 13.53 -0.90
C ARG A 78 2.38 13.17 -2.37
N PRO A 79 1.79 12.08 -2.89
CA PRO A 79 1.83 11.73 -4.30
C PRO A 79 0.64 12.25 -5.11
N PHE A 80 -0.08 13.27 -4.63
CA PHE A 80 -1.39 13.68 -5.18
C PHE A 80 -1.37 13.91 -6.70
N GLU A 81 -0.37 14.61 -7.19
CA GLU A 81 -0.24 14.89 -8.63
C GLU A 81 -0.12 13.58 -9.44
N LEU A 82 0.75 12.68 -9.01
CA LEU A 82 0.93 11.38 -9.66
C LEU A 82 -0.36 10.54 -9.63
N LEU A 83 -1.06 10.55 -8.50
CA LEU A 83 -2.33 9.83 -8.38
C LEU A 83 -3.41 10.37 -9.31
N CYS A 84 -3.55 11.70 -9.38
CA CYS A 84 -4.56 12.35 -10.22
C CYS A 84 -4.25 12.29 -11.71
N ASN A 85 -3.03 12.70 -12.08
CA ASN A 85 -2.67 12.93 -13.48
C ASN A 85 -2.15 11.68 -14.18
N TYR A 86 -1.76 10.65 -13.42
CA TYR A 86 -1.27 9.42 -14.03
C TYR A 86 -2.10 8.20 -13.61
N VAL A 87 -2.10 7.85 -12.31
CA VAL A 87 -2.77 6.63 -11.85
C VAL A 87 -4.25 6.63 -12.23
N ASN A 88 -4.96 7.72 -11.94
CA ASN A 88 -6.37 7.84 -12.26
C ASN A 88 -6.62 8.01 -13.76
N HIS A 89 -5.86 8.88 -14.43
CA HIS A 89 -6.02 9.15 -15.85
C HIS A 89 -5.77 7.92 -16.72
N GLU A 90 -4.67 7.22 -16.48
CA GLU A 90 -4.28 6.02 -17.20
C GLU A 90 -4.95 4.74 -16.67
N ARG A 91 -5.77 4.85 -15.62
CA ARG A 91 -6.47 3.73 -14.98
C ARG A 91 -5.53 2.62 -14.54
N ILE A 92 -4.41 2.98 -13.95
CA ILE A 92 -3.41 2.03 -13.45
C ILE A 92 -4.00 1.22 -12.29
N PRO A 93 -3.95 -0.13 -12.34
CA PRO A 93 -4.66 -0.99 -11.37
C PRO A 93 -3.90 -1.16 -10.05
N VAL A 94 -3.58 -0.06 -9.37
CA VAL A 94 -2.97 -0.05 -8.04
C VAL A 94 -4.05 -0.03 -6.97
N LYS A 95 -3.81 -0.71 -5.85
CA LYS A 95 -4.68 -0.70 -4.67
C LYS A 95 -4.04 0.12 -3.56
N PHE A 96 -4.82 1.02 -2.97
CA PHE A 96 -4.36 1.88 -1.88
C PHE A 96 -5.18 1.61 -0.62
N ILE A 97 -4.51 1.31 0.48
CA ILE A 97 -5.11 1.13 1.79
C ILE A 97 -4.59 2.24 2.70
N GLY A 98 -5.44 3.19 3.01
CA GLY A 98 -5.14 4.29 3.94
C GLY A 98 -5.64 3.98 5.35
N SER A 99 -4.82 4.25 6.34
CA SER A 99 -5.16 4.21 7.76
C SER A 99 -5.08 5.59 8.39
N GLY A 100 -5.47 5.71 9.67
CA GLY A 100 -5.36 6.98 10.40
C GLY A 100 -6.46 7.99 10.02
N ARG A 101 -7.66 7.49 9.74
CA ARG A 101 -8.86 8.32 9.58
C ARG A 101 -9.83 8.08 10.73
N ASP A 102 -10.78 8.96 10.85
CA ASP A 102 -11.76 8.98 11.92
C ASP A 102 -11.07 9.05 13.31
N TYR A 103 -11.51 8.31 14.27
CA TYR A 103 -11.00 8.35 15.65
C TYR A 103 -9.79 7.44 15.90
N ASP A 104 -9.05 7.06 14.87
CA ASP A 104 -7.83 6.25 15.01
C ASP A 104 -6.75 6.95 15.85
N TYR A 105 -6.73 8.29 15.80
CA TYR A 105 -5.89 9.14 16.65
C TYR A 105 -6.76 10.18 17.33
N ASN A 106 -6.75 10.21 18.67
CA ASN A 106 -7.67 11.00 19.50
C ASN A 106 -7.58 12.53 19.37
N HIS A 107 -6.73 13.04 18.52
CA HIS A 107 -6.44 14.47 18.37
C HIS A 107 -6.38 14.95 16.92
N GLU A 108 -6.91 14.18 16.03
CA GLU A 108 -7.00 14.55 14.61
C GLU A 108 -8.43 14.87 14.18
#